data_9751a100573b32a4a695ca9a0331609a
#
_entry.id   9751a100573b32a4a695ca9a0331609a
#
_cell.length_a   1.000
_cell.length_b   1.000
_cell.length_c   1.000
_cell.angle_alpha   90.00
_cell.angle_beta   90.00
_cell.angle_gamma   90.00
#
_symmetry.space_group_name_H-M   'P 1'
#
loop_
_entity.id
_entity.type
_entity.pdbx_description
1 polymer ?
#
loop_
_entity_poly.entity_id
_entity_poly.type
_entity_poly.pdbx_seq_one_letter_code
_entity_poly.pdbx_strand_id
1 'polypeptide(L)'
;MEIRETSAIDMHLCNRGNSIASGICQSNDGLLESTCNTDTCQVEGVSSPKEGCTRRQYQLEKSSSEAPSDNVSSAENSISLMIAHADSSVELQYIEALKQENGLKLPNTEVVVTARSLEHITSYHEFFDIDLYMNNLSTNQFGRLLIWSPRLPSTHTLLSQNFHAFPLGTACVADTQFQGKGRVNNLWESPVGCMMFSFTLAMENGRVLPLLQYVVSLAVIEAIERVCETKCAPIPNVRIKWPNDIYANGLKVGGVLCTSTYSSKKFSVTIGIGLNLDNEKPTTCLNALLQDLTSYSHLIRREELLAAFFGRFEVLLDIFLRQGFSTLESKYYDKWLHSGQRVLLEERDQQNLGPSNVFVTVKGLTSSGYLLATDDENNKYELHPDGNSFDFFKGLVRKKFAE
;
A
#
# COMPACT_ATOMS: atom_id res chain seq x y z
N MET A 1 -40.08 31.01 31.82
CA MET A 1 -39.60 32.34 31.41
C MET A 1 -38.68 32.09 30.25
N GLU A 2 -39.31 32.16 29.16
CA GLU A 2 -39.13 32.90 27.87
C GLU A 2 -37.90 32.44 27.11
N ILE A 3 -38.04 31.65 26.11
CA ILE A 3 -38.46 31.78 24.69
C ILE A 3 -37.97 33.10 24.05
N ARG A 4 -37.07 32.95 23.10
CA ARG A 4 -37.07 33.65 21.81
C ARG A 4 -36.26 32.93 20.76
N GLU A 5 -36.98 32.47 19.80
CA GLU A 5 -36.79 32.24 18.40
C GLU A 5 -36.19 33.44 17.64
N THR A 6 -35.70 33.10 16.49
CA THR A 6 -35.65 33.71 15.12
C THR A 6 -34.25 33.64 14.59
N SER A 7 -33.95 33.34 13.34
CA SER A 7 -34.75 33.29 12.09
C SER A 7 -33.92 32.57 10.97
N ALA A 8 -34.66 31.97 10.10
CA ALA A 8 -34.21 31.43 8.79
C ALA A 8 -33.67 32.55 7.88
N ILE A 9 -32.70 32.21 7.07
CA ILE A 9 -32.38 32.97 5.85
C ILE A 9 -32.36 32.00 4.65
N ASP A 10 -33.12 32.45 3.66
CA ASP A 10 -33.55 31.83 2.42
C ASP A 10 -32.49 31.36 1.46
N MET A 11 -32.88 30.27 0.79
CA MET A 11 -32.29 29.86 -0.48
C MET A 11 -32.70 30.83 -1.63
N HIS A 12 -31.74 31.21 -2.42
CA HIS A 12 -32.01 31.66 -3.78
C HIS A 12 -31.47 30.67 -4.82
N LEU A 13 -32.43 29.99 -5.43
CA LEU A 13 -32.33 29.31 -6.68
C LEU A 13 -31.94 30.28 -7.80
N CYS A 14 -30.97 29.97 -8.60
CA CYS A 14 -30.81 30.56 -9.92
C CYS A 14 -30.79 29.45 -10.97
N ASN A 15 -31.98 29.21 -11.51
CA ASN A 15 -32.24 28.43 -12.70
C ASN A 15 -31.95 29.31 -13.91
N ARG A 16 -31.07 28.92 -14.79
CA ARG A 16 -31.13 29.28 -16.22
C ARG A 16 -30.73 28.07 -17.07
N GLY A 17 -31.77 27.54 -17.68
CA GLY A 17 -31.70 26.62 -18.77
C GLY A 17 -31.28 27.32 -20.07
N ASN A 18 -30.70 26.54 -20.94
CA ASN A 18 -30.91 26.68 -22.38
C ASN A 18 -30.73 25.31 -23.02
N SER A 19 -31.79 24.96 -23.69
CA SER A 19 -32.02 23.83 -24.58
C SER A 19 -31.49 24.14 -26.00
N ILE A 20 -31.56 23.05 -26.84
CA ILE A 20 -31.49 23.02 -28.33
C ILE A 20 -30.06 22.81 -28.84
N ALA A 21 -29.77 21.78 -29.68
CA ALA A 21 -30.56 21.19 -30.73
C ALA A 21 -30.03 19.77 -31.09
N SER A 22 -30.99 18.96 -31.41
CA SER A 22 -30.90 17.72 -32.18
C SER A 22 -30.37 17.97 -33.60
N GLY A 23 -29.46 17.13 -34.06
CA GLY A 23 -29.05 17.03 -35.44
C GLY A 23 -28.89 15.57 -35.84
N ILE A 24 -29.97 15.02 -36.40
CA ILE A 24 -30.00 13.76 -37.13
C ILE A 24 -29.28 14.00 -38.47
N CYS A 25 -28.35 13.15 -38.84
CA CYS A 25 -27.98 12.90 -40.22
C CYS A 25 -27.87 11.40 -40.45
N GLN A 26 -28.87 10.86 -41.10
CA GLN A 26 -28.85 9.57 -41.82
C GLN A 26 -28.23 9.82 -43.19
N SER A 27 -27.50 8.85 -43.69
CA SER A 27 -27.58 8.24 -45.04
C SER A 27 -26.22 7.61 -45.38
N ASN A 28 -26.28 6.41 -45.64
CA ASN A 28 -26.42 5.56 -46.83
C ASN A 28 -25.11 4.86 -47.25
N ASP A 29 -25.20 3.55 -47.22
CA ASP A 29 -24.84 2.55 -48.26
C ASP A 29 -23.48 2.60 -48.94
N GLY A 30 -22.85 1.47 -48.92
CA GLY A 30 -21.76 1.10 -49.81
C GLY A 30 -21.05 -0.21 -49.43
N LEU A 31 -21.70 -1.34 -49.72
CA LEU A 31 -21.03 -2.63 -49.89
C LEU A 31 -19.95 -2.54 -50.97
N LEU A 32 -18.78 -3.07 -50.71
CA LEU A 32 -17.94 -3.73 -51.70
C LEU A 32 -17.06 -4.77 -51.05
N GLU A 33 -17.43 -6.03 -51.23
CA GLU A 33 -16.54 -7.20 -51.16
C GLU A 33 -15.48 -7.10 -52.25
N SER A 34 -14.23 -7.42 -51.92
CA SER A 34 -13.31 -7.99 -52.91
C SER A 34 -12.27 -8.89 -52.21
N THR A 35 -12.48 -10.14 -52.45
CA THR A 35 -11.47 -11.23 -52.38
C THR A 35 -10.37 -11.01 -53.41
N CYS A 36 -9.11 -11.28 -53.07
CA CYS A 36 -8.13 -12.00 -53.92
C CYS A 36 -6.80 -12.15 -53.16
N ASN A 37 -6.41 -13.36 -52.85
CA ASN A 37 -5.41 -14.24 -53.42
C ASN A 37 -3.92 -13.77 -53.35
N THR A 38 -3.19 -14.63 -52.64
CA THR A 38 -1.82 -15.16 -52.85
C THR A 38 -1.13 -14.70 -54.15
N ASP A 39 0.10 -14.20 -54.03
CA ASP A 39 1.25 -14.84 -54.68
C ASP A 39 2.59 -14.21 -54.24
N THR A 40 3.54 -15.08 -54.11
CA THR A 40 4.97 -14.98 -53.98
C THR A 40 5.65 -13.97 -54.90
N CYS A 41 6.66 -13.25 -54.39
CA CYS A 41 7.85 -12.88 -55.12
C CYS A 41 9.05 -12.66 -54.21
N GLN A 42 10.06 -13.49 -54.36
CA GLN A 42 11.45 -13.23 -53.99
C GLN A 42 12.02 -12.14 -54.90
N VAL A 43 12.96 -11.35 -54.44
CA VAL A 43 14.27 -11.06 -55.04
C VAL A 43 15.08 -10.05 -54.21
N GLU A 44 16.26 -10.47 -53.78
CA GLU A 44 17.59 -9.83 -53.69
C GLU A 44 17.73 -8.36 -53.27
N GLY A 45 18.33 -8.08 -52.13
CA GLY A 45 19.75 -7.81 -51.91
C GLY A 45 20.18 -6.39 -52.28
N VAL A 46 20.44 -5.50 -51.29
CA VAL A 46 21.53 -4.51 -51.31
C VAL A 46 21.88 -4.07 -49.90
N SER A 47 23.13 -4.13 -49.61
CA SER A 47 24.04 -3.70 -48.55
C SER A 47 23.64 -2.58 -47.60
N SER A 48 24.07 -2.82 -46.36
CA SER A 48 24.23 -1.95 -45.20
C SER A 48 25.03 -0.66 -45.42
N PRO A 49 24.93 0.33 -44.50
CA PRO A 49 26.04 0.44 -43.58
C PRO A 49 25.65 0.52 -42.07
N LYS A 50 26.60 0.06 -41.32
CA LYS A 50 26.71 -0.02 -39.87
C LYS A 50 26.82 1.38 -39.26
N GLU A 51 26.11 1.65 -38.15
CA GLU A 51 26.65 2.48 -37.07
C GLU A 51 26.23 1.90 -35.74
N GLY A 52 27.23 1.78 -34.93
CA GLY A 52 27.23 1.00 -33.72
C GLY A 52 26.72 1.80 -32.51
N CYS A 53 25.96 1.13 -31.69
CA CYS A 53 25.73 1.50 -30.32
C CYS A 53 26.41 0.45 -29.44
N THR A 54 27.53 0.85 -28.86
CA THR A 54 28.38 0.01 -28.02
C THR A 54 27.72 -0.15 -26.64
N ARG A 55 27.22 -1.35 -26.42
CA ARG A 55 26.89 -1.85 -25.07
C ARG A 55 28.21 -2.14 -24.34
N ARG A 56 28.56 -1.37 -23.34
CA ARG A 56 29.68 -1.69 -22.44
C ARG A 56 29.26 -2.84 -21.53
N GLN A 57 29.78 -4.02 -21.85
CA GLN A 57 29.84 -5.15 -20.91
C GLN A 57 31.00 -4.89 -19.94
N TYR A 58 30.70 -4.81 -18.64
CA TYR A 58 31.72 -4.94 -17.61
C TYR A 58 31.96 -6.42 -17.34
N GLN A 59 33.12 -6.90 -17.80
CA GLN A 59 33.68 -8.19 -17.40
C GLN A 59 34.26 -8.04 -15.98
N LEU A 60 33.80 -8.89 -15.08
CA LEU A 60 34.42 -9.11 -13.77
C LEU A 60 35.63 -10.04 -13.98
N GLU A 61 36.82 -9.47 -13.89
CA GLU A 61 38.05 -10.24 -13.73
C GLU A 61 38.12 -10.87 -12.35
N LYS A 62 38.22 -12.20 -12.32
CA LYS A 62 38.57 -12.96 -11.13
C LYS A 62 40.04 -12.84 -10.86
N SER A 63 40.48 -12.10 -9.87
CA SER A 63 41.79 -12.21 -9.28
C SER A 63 41.68 -12.96 -7.94
N SER A 64 42.32 -14.12 -7.91
CA SER A 64 42.56 -14.88 -6.69
C SER A 64 43.71 -14.26 -5.93
N SER A 65 43.50 -13.84 -4.68
CA SER A 65 44.56 -13.78 -3.67
C SER A 65 43.97 -13.60 -2.26
N GLU A 66 44.32 -14.57 -1.41
CA GLU A 66 44.58 -14.50 0.03
C GLU A 66 43.60 -13.70 0.93
N ALA A 67 43.05 -14.43 1.89
CA ALA A 67 42.29 -13.91 3.01
C ALA A 67 43.18 -13.02 3.89
N PRO A 68 42.74 -11.83 4.27
CA PRO A 68 43.22 -11.12 5.43
C PRO A 68 42.26 -11.33 6.59
N SER A 69 42.87 -11.60 7.73
CA SER A 69 42.33 -11.70 9.08
C SER A 69 41.38 -10.57 9.46
N ASP A 70 40.38 -10.98 10.20
CA ASP A 70 39.47 -10.25 11.08
C ASP A 70 39.89 -8.82 11.47
N ASN A 71 39.31 -7.84 10.77
CA ASN A 71 39.00 -6.52 11.28
C ASN A 71 37.74 -6.04 10.57
N VAL A 72 36.57 -6.59 10.97
CA VAL A 72 35.27 -6.05 10.54
C VAL A 72 35.12 -4.69 11.20
N SER A 73 35.26 -3.65 10.39
CA SER A 73 35.11 -2.27 10.78
C SER A 73 33.69 -2.00 11.27
N SER A 74 33.58 -1.25 12.38
CA SER A 74 32.36 -0.79 13.03
C SER A 74 31.42 0.06 12.15
N ALA A 75 31.72 0.27 10.88
CA ALA A 75 30.95 1.07 9.92
C ALA A 75 29.77 0.34 9.27
N GLU A 76 29.69 -1.00 9.36
CA GLU A 76 28.59 -1.75 8.72
C GLU A 76 27.26 -1.73 9.49
N ASN A 77 27.25 -1.26 10.74
CA ASN A 77 26.07 -1.28 11.62
C ASN A 77 25.44 0.10 11.87
N SER A 78 25.83 1.15 11.16
CA SER A 78 25.25 2.48 11.31
C SER A 78 24.17 2.76 10.26
N ILE A 79 23.04 3.34 10.70
CA ILE A 79 21.94 3.75 9.84
C ILE A 79 21.72 5.23 9.98
N SER A 80 21.64 5.93 8.84
CA SER A 80 21.31 7.34 8.77
C SER A 80 19.80 7.53 8.62
N LEU A 81 19.21 8.34 9.50
CA LEU A 81 17.82 8.77 9.41
C LEU A 81 17.77 10.26 9.10
N MET A 82 17.02 10.64 8.10
CA MET A 82 16.70 12.02 7.82
C MET A 82 15.28 12.31 8.29
N ILE A 83 15.08 13.34 9.10
CA ILE A 83 13.77 13.75 9.59
C ILE A 83 13.37 15.05 8.89
N ALA A 84 12.20 15.04 8.29
CA ALA A 84 11.56 16.17 7.64
C ALA A 84 10.17 16.40 8.24
N HIS A 85 9.73 17.64 8.25
CA HIS A 85 8.42 18.01 8.80
C HIS A 85 7.70 19.02 7.90
N ALA A 86 6.37 19.06 8.03
CA ALA A 86 5.53 20.08 7.43
C ALA A 86 5.18 21.18 8.47
N ASP A 87 5.92 22.28 8.40
CA ASP A 87 5.60 23.61 8.99
C ASP A 87 5.16 23.73 10.46
N SER A 88 5.80 23.02 11.38
CA SER A 88 5.48 23.19 12.81
C SER A 88 6.72 23.45 13.65
N SER A 89 6.71 24.55 14.39
CA SER A 89 7.78 24.89 15.35
C SER A 89 7.91 23.87 16.50
N VAL A 90 6.82 23.17 16.83
CA VAL A 90 6.81 22.13 17.86
C VAL A 90 7.54 20.88 17.37
N GLU A 91 7.37 20.52 16.12
CA GLU A 91 8.06 19.37 15.50
C GLU A 91 9.56 19.61 15.36
N LEU A 92 10.00 20.86 15.11
CA LEU A 92 11.41 21.23 15.12
C LEU A 92 12.10 21.00 16.46
N GLN A 93 11.47 21.43 17.56
CA GLN A 93 12.00 21.21 18.92
C GLN A 93 12.12 19.72 19.22
N TYR A 94 11.17 18.93 18.73
CA TYR A 94 11.18 17.48 18.89
C TYR A 94 12.35 16.82 18.14
N ILE A 95 12.63 17.24 16.92
CA ILE A 95 13.75 16.75 16.11
C ILE A 95 15.08 17.07 16.79
N GLU A 96 15.21 18.27 17.35
CA GLU A 96 16.42 18.67 18.07
C GLU A 96 16.64 17.85 19.35
N ALA A 97 15.56 17.55 20.09
CA ALA A 97 15.65 16.67 21.25
C ALA A 97 16.08 15.25 20.87
N LEU A 98 15.53 14.69 19.78
CA LEU A 98 15.93 13.37 19.28
C LEU A 98 17.42 13.30 18.85
N LYS A 99 17.98 14.39 18.35
CA LYS A 99 19.39 14.46 18.00
C LYS A 99 20.30 14.43 19.23
N GLN A 100 19.89 15.11 20.31
CA GLN A 100 20.68 15.24 21.52
C GLN A 100 20.69 13.94 22.36
N GLU A 101 19.61 13.17 22.32
CA GLU A 101 19.45 12.02 23.22
C GLU A 101 20.05 10.71 22.69
N ASN A 102 20.49 10.63 21.41
CA ASN A 102 20.91 9.36 20.75
C ASN A 102 19.97 8.18 21.07
N GLY A 103 18.67 8.49 21.30
CA GLY A 103 17.73 7.66 22.03
C GLY A 103 16.96 6.64 21.19
N LEU A 104 17.12 6.61 19.86
CA LEU A 104 16.37 5.68 19.01
C LEU A 104 16.97 4.28 19.06
N LYS A 105 16.10 3.30 19.33
CA LYS A 105 16.48 1.90 19.50
C LYS A 105 16.24 1.12 18.22
N LEU A 106 17.30 0.50 17.69
CA LEU A 106 17.21 -0.58 16.72
C LEU A 106 18.15 -1.72 17.17
N PRO A 107 17.75 -2.98 17.06
CA PRO A 107 18.59 -4.10 17.49
C PRO A 107 19.91 -4.12 16.72
N ASN A 108 21.04 -4.13 17.46
CA ASN A 108 22.40 -4.24 16.91
C ASN A 108 22.75 -3.17 15.86
N THR A 109 22.14 -1.98 15.95
CA THR A 109 22.31 -0.95 14.94
C THR A 109 22.48 0.40 15.61
N GLU A 110 23.52 1.13 15.26
CA GLU A 110 23.70 2.53 15.63
C GLU A 110 22.82 3.40 14.73
N VAL A 111 22.06 4.32 15.33
CA VAL A 111 21.16 5.20 14.60
C VAL A 111 21.69 6.63 14.65
N VAL A 112 22.02 7.17 13.50
CA VAL A 112 22.42 8.57 13.36
C VAL A 112 21.24 9.37 12.83
N VAL A 113 20.79 10.36 13.61
CA VAL A 113 19.67 11.21 13.24
C VAL A 113 20.17 12.54 12.69
N THR A 114 19.73 12.89 11.49
CA THR A 114 19.97 14.20 10.86
C THR A 114 18.65 14.91 10.64
N ALA A 115 18.59 16.22 10.91
CA ALA A 115 17.46 17.02 10.46
C ALA A 115 17.73 17.51 9.05
N ARG A 116 16.69 17.61 8.25
CA ARG A 116 16.81 18.23 6.93
C ARG A 116 17.05 19.73 7.09
N SER A 117 18.19 20.22 6.58
CA SER A 117 18.37 21.63 6.31
C SER A 117 17.84 21.90 4.90
N LEU A 118 17.08 22.97 4.74
CA LEU A 118 16.49 23.38 3.43
C LEU A 118 17.55 23.76 2.37
N GLU A 119 18.85 23.76 2.72
CA GLU A 119 19.88 24.35 1.88
C GLU A 119 20.66 23.37 0.97
N HIS A 120 20.51 22.06 1.12
CA HIS A 120 21.29 21.09 0.34
C HIS A 120 20.45 19.96 -0.21
N ILE A 121 19.91 20.14 -1.42
CA ILE A 121 19.33 19.05 -2.19
C ILE A 121 19.98 18.99 -3.57
N THR A 122 20.91 18.08 -3.70
CA THR A 122 21.17 17.47 -5.00
C THR A 122 20.09 16.42 -5.21
N SER A 123 19.20 16.66 -6.15
CA SER A 123 18.15 15.74 -6.56
C SER A 123 18.77 14.48 -7.18
N TYR A 124 19.00 13.47 -6.37
CA TYR A 124 19.25 12.12 -6.90
C TYR A 124 17.90 11.47 -7.18
N HIS A 125 17.59 11.26 -8.44
CA HIS A 125 16.33 10.64 -8.88
C HIS A 125 16.10 9.20 -8.36
N GLU A 126 17.10 8.63 -7.69
CA GLU A 126 17.04 7.27 -7.13
C GLU A 126 16.43 7.21 -5.72
N PHE A 127 16.41 8.33 -4.98
CA PHE A 127 15.94 8.39 -3.59
C PHE A 127 14.54 9.00 -3.49
N PHE A 128 13.90 8.79 -2.33
CA PHE A 128 12.60 9.38 -2.03
C PHE A 128 12.69 10.93 -1.99
N ASP A 129 11.89 11.57 -2.81
CA ASP A 129 11.83 13.04 -2.94
C ASP A 129 10.91 13.62 -1.86
N ILE A 130 11.53 14.05 -0.75
CA ILE A 130 10.82 14.59 0.41
C ILE A 130 10.03 15.85 0.05
N ASP A 131 10.56 16.72 -0.83
CA ASP A 131 9.87 17.96 -1.21
C ASP A 131 8.62 17.66 -2.03
N LEU A 132 8.73 16.77 -2.99
CA LEU A 132 7.56 16.34 -3.75
C LEU A 132 6.48 15.77 -2.84
N TYR A 133 6.87 14.95 -1.86
CA TYR A 133 5.94 14.40 -0.87
C TYR A 133 5.26 15.50 -0.06
N MET A 134 6.04 16.38 0.57
CA MET A 134 5.53 17.45 1.42
C MET A 134 4.63 18.44 0.65
N ASN A 135 4.97 18.76 -0.61
CA ASN A 135 4.17 19.63 -1.47
C ASN A 135 2.82 19.01 -1.87
N ASN A 136 2.72 17.68 -1.89
CA ASN A 136 1.48 16.97 -2.19
C ASN A 136 0.68 16.58 -0.93
N LEU A 137 1.27 16.68 0.26
CA LEU A 137 0.62 16.28 1.49
C LEU A 137 -0.43 17.31 1.94
N SER A 138 -1.66 16.85 2.17
CA SER A 138 -2.77 17.70 2.59
C SER A 138 -3.52 17.09 3.79
N THR A 139 -2.80 16.79 4.87
CA THR A 139 -3.32 16.18 6.10
C THR A 139 -3.24 17.12 7.29
N ASN A 140 -4.04 16.86 8.32
CA ASN A 140 -3.96 17.59 9.58
C ASN A 140 -3.01 16.91 10.59
N GLN A 141 -2.86 15.59 10.52
CA GLN A 141 -2.11 14.81 11.49
C GLN A 141 -1.11 13.85 10.86
N PHE A 142 -1.55 13.00 9.90
CA PHE A 142 -0.73 11.88 9.44
C PHE A 142 0.29 12.29 8.40
N GLY A 143 1.53 11.75 8.54
CA GLY A 143 2.61 11.95 7.60
C GLY A 143 3.29 13.32 7.65
N ARG A 144 2.88 14.22 8.55
CA ARG A 144 3.45 15.58 8.68
C ARG A 144 4.88 15.54 9.22
N LEU A 145 5.17 14.66 10.15
CA LEU A 145 6.53 14.32 10.54
C LEU A 145 6.94 13.06 9.76
N LEU A 146 7.93 13.19 8.90
CA LEU A 146 8.45 12.12 8.06
C LEU A 146 9.86 11.75 8.46
N ILE A 147 10.10 10.48 8.69
CA ILE A 147 11.43 9.89 8.83
C ILE A 147 11.75 9.16 7.53
N TRP A 148 12.86 9.49 6.91
CA TRP A 148 13.33 8.80 5.72
C TRP A 148 14.73 8.21 5.93
N SER A 149 14.98 7.07 5.33
CA SER A 149 16.31 6.46 5.25
C SER A 149 16.48 5.73 3.91
N PRO A 150 17.65 5.80 3.28
CA PRO A 150 17.92 5.02 2.08
C PRO A 150 17.86 3.51 2.36
N ARG A 151 18.20 3.09 3.59
CA ARG A 151 18.24 1.68 3.97
C ARG A 151 17.95 1.48 5.44
N LEU A 152 16.95 0.65 5.76
CA LEU A 152 16.58 0.28 7.13
C LEU A 152 16.43 -1.24 7.27
N PRO A 153 16.54 -1.78 8.49
CA PRO A 153 16.05 -3.15 8.74
C PRO A 153 14.56 -3.24 8.40
N SER A 154 13.75 -2.37 8.99
CA SER A 154 12.31 -2.29 8.76
C SER A 154 11.76 -0.97 9.30
N THR A 155 10.98 -0.26 8.50
CA THR A 155 10.24 0.94 8.91
C THR A 155 9.30 0.65 10.08
N HIS A 156 8.65 -0.52 10.03
CA HIS A 156 7.75 -0.98 11.09
C HIS A 156 8.51 -1.24 12.40
N THR A 157 9.68 -1.87 12.35
CA THR A 157 10.48 -2.13 13.55
C THR A 157 10.97 -0.82 14.18
N LEU A 158 11.43 0.13 13.38
CA LEU A 158 11.85 1.43 13.87
C LEU A 158 10.74 2.11 14.67
N LEU A 159 9.55 2.25 14.07
CA LEU A 159 8.44 2.94 14.73
C LEU A 159 7.85 2.16 15.91
N SER A 160 7.73 0.83 15.81
CA SER A 160 7.16 0.04 16.90
C SER A 160 8.02 0.02 18.16
N GLN A 161 9.34 0.01 18.01
CA GLN A 161 10.28 0.04 19.14
C GLN A 161 10.45 1.42 19.76
N ASN A 162 10.19 2.47 18.98
CA ASN A 162 10.32 3.86 19.40
C ASN A 162 8.98 4.62 19.38
N PHE A 163 7.89 3.92 19.61
CA PHE A 163 6.54 4.47 19.47
C PHE A 163 6.34 5.76 20.26
N HIS A 164 6.84 5.81 21.49
CA HIS A 164 6.70 6.96 22.37
C HIS A 164 7.74 8.06 22.13
N ALA A 165 8.74 7.77 21.30
CA ALA A 165 9.76 8.75 20.90
C ALA A 165 9.28 9.67 19.76
N PHE A 166 8.09 9.45 19.21
CA PHE A 166 7.57 10.24 18.09
C PHE A 166 6.14 10.70 18.33
N PRO A 167 5.74 11.86 17.80
CA PRO A 167 4.34 12.27 17.75
C PRO A 167 3.47 11.22 17.04
N LEU A 168 2.20 11.14 17.41
CA LEU A 168 1.23 10.29 16.72
C LEU A 168 1.03 10.79 15.28
N GLY A 169 0.96 9.86 14.34
CA GLY A 169 0.88 10.16 12.91
C GLY A 169 2.24 10.29 12.22
N THR A 170 3.35 10.16 12.96
CA THR A 170 4.70 10.11 12.36
C THR A 170 4.78 8.97 11.36
N ALA A 171 5.30 9.27 10.17
CA ALA A 171 5.56 8.33 9.11
C ALA A 171 7.06 8.01 9.00
N CYS A 172 7.38 6.77 8.65
CA CYS A 172 8.73 6.33 8.31
C CYS A 172 8.73 5.66 6.95
N VAL A 173 9.60 6.10 6.05
CA VAL A 173 9.79 5.57 4.69
C VAL A 173 11.22 5.08 4.52
N ALA A 174 11.42 4.01 3.76
CA ALA A 174 12.75 3.54 3.37
C ALA A 174 12.78 3.23 1.87
N ASP A 175 13.91 3.50 1.21
CA ASP A 175 14.10 3.10 -0.18
C ASP A 175 14.34 1.59 -0.30
N THR A 176 15.01 0.99 0.70
CA THR A 176 15.20 -0.45 0.81
C THR A 176 15.08 -0.94 2.25
N GLN A 177 14.62 -2.19 2.44
CA GLN A 177 14.62 -2.86 3.73
C GLN A 177 15.31 -4.22 3.61
N PHE A 178 16.12 -4.59 4.62
CA PHE A 178 16.83 -5.88 4.63
C PHE A 178 16.25 -6.89 5.63
N GLN A 179 15.29 -6.48 6.45
CA GLN A 179 14.51 -7.32 7.37
C GLN A 179 13.04 -6.89 7.37
N GLY A 180 12.49 -6.64 6.17
CA GLY A 180 11.08 -6.27 6.03
C GLY A 180 10.16 -7.31 6.65
N LYS A 181 9.11 -6.85 7.34
CA LYS A 181 8.21 -7.72 8.11
C LYS A 181 6.84 -7.85 7.47
N GLY A 182 6.35 -9.09 7.39
CA GLY A 182 4.95 -9.42 7.15
C GLY A 182 4.30 -10.02 8.40
N ARG A 183 3.07 -10.53 8.27
CA ARG A 183 2.35 -11.22 9.35
C ARG A 183 3.00 -12.59 9.65
N VAL A 184 2.84 -13.04 10.90
CA VAL A 184 3.27 -14.40 11.34
C VAL A 184 4.73 -14.67 10.95
N ASN A 185 5.62 -13.71 11.26
CA ASN A 185 7.07 -13.79 10.98
C ASN A 185 7.45 -13.97 9.50
N ASN A 186 6.53 -13.76 8.55
CA ASN A 186 6.88 -13.73 7.14
C ASN A 186 7.83 -12.55 6.86
N LEU A 187 8.79 -12.78 5.97
CA LEU A 187 9.63 -11.71 5.43
C LEU A 187 8.91 -11.01 4.29
N TRP A 188 9.08 -9.69 4.22
CA TRP A 188 8.68 -8.88 3.09
C TRP A 188 9.92 -8.49 2.29
N GLU A 189 10.01 -8.96 1.04
CA GLU A 189 11.07 -8.53 0.14
C GLU A 189 10.87 -7.08 -0.25
N SER A 190 11.93 -6.30 -0.15
CA SER A 190 11.88 -4.84 -0.30
C SER A 190 12.95 -4.36 -1.30
N PRO A 191 12.88 -4.76 -2.57
CA PRO A 191 13.82 -4.28 -3.58
C PRO A 191 13.61 -2.79 -3.87
N VAL A 192 14.57 -2.19 -4.57
CA VAL A 192 14.43 -0.83 -5.10
C VAL A 192 13.17 -0.74 -5.98
N GLY A 193 12.44 0.36 -5.88
CA GLY A 193 11.18 0.57 -6.58
C GLY A 193 9.94 0.17 -5.76
N CYS A 194 10.08 -0.63 -4.70
CA CYS A 194 9.00 -0.84 -3.75
C CYS A 194 8.71 0.44 -2.95
N MET A 195 7.46 0.62 -2.59
CA MET A 195 7.03 1.63 -1.62
C MET A 195 6.84 0.95 -0.27
N MET A 196 7.74 1.23 0.68
CA MET A 196 7.67 0.71 2.03
C MET A 196 7.60 1.84 3.02
N PHE A 197 6.55 1.86 3.81
CA PHE A 197 6.38 2.84 4.86
C PHE A 197 5.63 2.29 6.05
N SER A 198 5.78 2.94 7.17
CA SER A 198 5.01 2.68 8.39
C SER A 198 4.63 3.98 9.07
N PHE A 199 3.60 3.96 9.90
CA PHE A 199 3.18 5.13 10.66
C PHE A 199 2.52 4.72 11.98
N THR A 200 2.36 5.68 12.88
CA THR A 200 1.86 5.47 14.24
C THR A 200 0.45 6.00 14.43
N LEU A 201 -0.34 5.28 15.21
CA LEU A 201 -1.71 5.63 15.58
C LEU A 201 -1.98 5.19 17.02
N ALA A 202 -2.78 5.93 17.78
CA ALA A 202 -3.30 5.49 19.08
C ALA A 202 -4.81 5.24 18.97
N MET A 203 -5.27 4.15 19.60
CA MET A 203 -6.70 3.81 19.69
C MET A 203 -7.08 3.46 21.14
N GLU A 204 -8.31 3.83 21.53
CA GLU A 204 -8.83 3.50 22.85
C GLU A 204 -9.71 2.24 22.83
N ASN A 205 -10.44 2.02 21.73
CA ASN A 205 -11.36 0.91 21.60
C ASN A 205 -10.69 -0.32 20.92
N GLY A 206 -10.31 -1.29 21.72
CA GLY A 206 -9.71 -2.53 21.23
C GLY A 206 -10.65 -3.44 20.43
N ARG A 207 -11.98 -3.30 20.60
CA ARG A 207 -12.96 -4.15 19.90
C ARG A 207 -12.96 -3.92 18.39
N VAL A 208 -12.70 -2.67 17.97
CA VAL A 208 -12.68 -2.32 16.54
C VAL A 208 -11.27 -2.36 15.93
N LEU A 209 -10.25 -2.60 16.75
CA LEU A 209 -8.86 -2.64 16.30
C LEU A 209 -8.61 -3.64 15.16
N PRO A 210 -9.19 -4.86 15.14
CA PRO A 210 -9.02 -5.78 14.03
C PRO A 210 -9.54 -5.27 12.68
N LEU A 211 -10.51 -4.34 12.70
CA LEU A 211 -11.08 -3.74 11.50
C LEU A 211 -10.19 -2.66 10.87
N LEU A 212 -9.21 -2.14 11.64
CA LEU A 212 -8.32 -1.07 11.17
C LEU A 212 -7.55 -1.47 9.90
N GLN A 213 -7.10 -2.72 9.81
CA GLN A 213 -6.39 -3.21 8.61
C GLN A 213 -7.24 -3.11 7.33
N TYR A 214 -8.57 -3.19 7.44
CA TYR A 214 -9.50 -3.07 6.31
C TYR A 214 -9.65 -1.61 5.89
N VAL A 215 -9.71 -0.69 6.86
CA VAL A 215 -9.69 0.77 6.61
C VAL A 215 -8.39 1.17 5.91
N VAL A 216 -7.25 0.66 6.37
CA VAL A 216 -5.94 0.92 5.76
C VAL A 216 -5.87 0.36 4.34
N SER A 217 -6.34 -0.88 4.13
CA SER A 217 -6.35 -1.49 2.78
C SER A 217 -7.24 -0.72 1.80
N LEU A 218 -8.40 -0.24 2.27
CA LEU A 218 -9.29 0.61 1.48
C LEU A 218 -8.60 1.94 1.13
N ALA A 219 -7.90 2.56 2.11
CA ALA A 219 -7.15 3.80 1.88
C ALA A 219 -6.05 3.63 0.83
N VAL A 220 -5.35 2.48 0.81
CA VAL A 220 -4.35 2.18 -0.24
C VAL A 220 -4.99 2.16 -1.62
N ILE A 221 -6.12 1.48 -1.79
CA ILE A 221 -6.79 1.40 -3.09
C ILE A 221 -7.33 2.77 -3.52
N GLU A 222 -8.02 3.50 -2.64
CA GLU A 222 -8.53 4.83 -2.96
C GLU A 222 -7.40 5.83 -3.26
N ALA A 223 -6.21 5.66 -2.66
CA ALA A 223 -5.04 6.47 -3.00
C ALA A 223 -4.52 6.17 -4.41
N ILE A 224 -4.43 4.89 -4.80
CA ILE A 224 -4.03 4.50 -6.15
C ILE A 224 -5.01 5.07 -7.18
N GLU A 225 -6.32 4.92 -6.94
CA GLU A 225 -7.36 5.46 -7.80
C GLU A 225 -7.23 6.98 -7.93
N ARG A 226 -7.04 7.69 -6.81
CA ARG A 226 -6.89 9.14 -6.80
C ARG A 226 -5.68 9.63 -7.59
N VAL A 227 -4.53 8.97 -7.46
CA VAL A 227 -3.33 9.35 -8.24
C VAL A 227 -3.54 9.09 -9.73
N CYS A 228 -4.15 7.95 -10.09
CA CYS A 228 -4.50 7.65 -11.48
C CYS A 228 -5.45 8.71 -12.07
N GLU A 229 -6.52 9.08 -11.34
CA GLU A 229 -7.46 10.13 -11.74
C GLU A 229 -6.74 11.47 -11.97
N THR A 230 -5.87 11.87 -11.02
CA THR A 230 -5.13 13.14 -11.12
C THR A 230 -4.22 13.16 -12.36
N LYS A 231 -3.67 12.03 -12.73
CA LYS A 231 -2.80 11.86 -13.92
C LYS A 231 -3.58 11.57 -15.21
N CYS A 232 -4.91 11.50 -15.17
CA CYS A 232 -5.75 11.04 -16.27
C CYS A 232 -5.30 9.66 -16.82
N ALA A 233 -4.78 8.81 -15.94
CA ALA A 233 -4.34 7.46 -16.25
C ALA A 233 -5.46 6.44 -16.02
N PRO A 234 -5.46 5.30 -16.74
CA PRO A 234 -6.40 4.22 -16.45
C PRO A 234 -6.19 3.69 -15.04
N ILE A 235 -7.29 3.31 -14.38
CA ILE A 235 -7.24 2.76 -13.03
C ILE A 235 -6.98 1.26 -13.12
N PRO A 236 -5.89 0.72 -12.55
CA PRO A 236 -5.63 -0.70 -12.54
C PRO A 236 -6.65 -1.43 -11.65
N ASN A 237 -7.00 -2.67 -12.01
CA ASN A 237 -7.93 -3.48 -11.24
C ASN A 237 -7.27 -4.01 -9.95
N VAL A 238 -7.17 -3.14 -8.95
CA VAL A 238 -6.62 -3.46 -7.63
C VAL A 238 -7.72 -3.94 -6.69
N ARG A 239 -7.46 -5.01 -5.96
CA ARG A 239 -8.43 -5.67 -5.07
C ARG A 239 -7.81 -6.04 -3.73
N ILE A 240 -8.66 -6.16 -2.72
CA ILE A 240 -8.26 -6.62 -1.38
C ILE A 240 -8.49 -8.12 -1.28
N LYS A 241 -7.43 -8.86 -0.96
CA LYS A 241 -7.53 -10.25 -0.52
C LYS A 241 -7.48 -10.28 1.01
N TRP A 242 -8.56 -10.74 1.62
CA TRP A 242 -8.63 -10.90 3.07
C TRP A 242 -7.48 -11.78 3.60
N PRO A 243 -6.89 -11.42 4.74
CA PRO A 243 -7.29 -10.28 5.58
C PRO A 243 -6.55 -8.97 5.28
N ASN A 244 -5.42 -8.96 4.58
CA ASN A 244 -4.51 -7.82 4.56
C ASN A 244 -3.65 -7.69 3.30
N ASP A 245 -3.94 -8.45 2.26
CA ASP A 245 -3.16 -8.45 1.02
C ASP A 245 -3.82 -7.58 -0.06
N ILE A 246 -2.99 -6.90 -0.84
CA ILE A 246 -3.41 -6.14 -2.03
C ILE A 246 -3.00 -6.92 -3.26
N TYR A 247 -3.96 -7.14 -4.15
CA TYR A 247 -3.81 -7.90 -5.38
C TYR A 247 -4.15 -7.05 -6.59
N ALA A 248 -3.48 -7.30 -7.70
CA ALA A 248 -3.85 -6.77 -9.01
C ALA A 248 -3.67 -7.84 -10.07
N ASN A 249 -4.64 -8.01 -10.95
CA ASN A 249 -4.66 -9.05 -11.99
C ASN A 249 -4.32 -10.46 -11.47
N GLY A 250 -4.77 -10.79 -10.26
CA GLY A 250 -4.53 -12.11 -9.65
C GLY A 250 -3.14 -12.28 -8.99
N LEU A 251 -2.27 -11.27 -9.03
CA LEU A 251 -0.95 -11.28 -8.42
C LEU A 251 -0.92 -10.38 -7.19
N LYS A 252 -0.16 -10.77 -6.17
CA LYS A 252 0.03 -9.95 -4.98
C LYS A 252 0.95 -8.78 -5.31
N VAL A 253 0.45 -7.57 -5.09
CA VAL A 253 1.19 -6.32 -5.28
C VAL A 253 1.46 -5.57 -3.98
N GLY A 254 0.84 -5.99 -2.87
CA GLY A 254 1.06 -5.33 -1.59
C GLY A 254 0.51 -6.07 -0.39
N GLY A 255 0.75 -5.51 0.78
CA GLY A 255 0.22 -6.00 2.05
C GLY A 255 0.29 -4.97 3.16
N VAL A 256 -0.59 -5.15 4.14
CA VAL A 256 -0.74 -4.30 5.33
C VAL A 256 -0.38 -5.12 6.56
N LEU A 257 0.41 -4.55 7.47
CA LEU A 257 0.75 -5.12 8.77
C LEU A 257 0.35 -4.14 9.86
N CYS A 258 -0.64 -4.50 10.68
CA CYS A 258 -1.02 -3.74 11.87
C CYS A 258 -0.58 -4.53 13.11
N THR A 259 0.22 -3.92 13.96
CA THR A 259 0.57 -4.45 15.28
C THR A 259 0.20 -3.45 16.37
N SER A 260 -0.12 -3.94 17.55
CA SER A 260 -0.49 -3.08 18.66
C SER A 260 0.07 -3.57 19.98
N THR A 261 0.36 -2.63 20.86
CA THR A 261 0.66 -2.87 22.27
C THR A 261 -0.31 -2.09 23.13
N TYR A 262 -0.80 -2.70 24.20
CA TYR A 262 -1.71 -2.04 25.14
C TYR A 262 -0.95 -1.53 26.35
N SER A 263 -0.98 -0.22 26.55
CA SER A 263 -0.35 0.45 27.68
C SER A 263 -1.13 1.72 28.03
N SER A 264 -1.19 2.06 29.32
CA SER A 264 -1.82 3.30 29.79
C SER A 264 -3.26 3.50 29.28
N LYS A 265 -4.05 2.42 29.22
CA LYS A 265 -5.44 2.37 28.74
C LYS A 265 -5.63 2.71 27.27
N LYS A 266 -4.57 2.70 26.47
CA LYS A 266 -4.60 2.94 25.02
C LYS A 266 -3.83 1.85 24.27
N PHE A 267 -4.21 1.63 23.04
CA PHE A 267 -3.48 0.80 22.09
C PHE A 267 -2.53 1.68 21.28
N SER A 268 -1.24 1.45 21.41
CA SER A 268 -0.21 1.98 20.54
C SER A 268 -0.15 1.11 19.30
N VAL A 269 -0.56 1.64 18.16
CA VAL A 269 -0.68 0.89 16.90
C VAL A 269 0.39 1.36 15.93
N THR A 270 1.18 0.40 15.43
CA THR A 270 2.10 0.63 14.31
C THR A 270 1.56 -0.05 13.07
N ILE A 271 1.42 0.69 12.00
CA ILE A 271 0.87 0.24 10.73
C ILE A 271 1.99 0.28 9.70
N GLY A 272 2.29 -0.86 9.07
CA GLY A 272 3.25 -0.99 7.98
C GLY A 272 2.56 -1.36 6.69
N ILE A 273 2.97 -0.73 5.58
CA ILE A 273 2.51 -1.02 4.24
C ILE A 273 3.72 -1.29 3.35
N GLY A 274 3.67 -2.41 2.62
CA GLY A 274 4.57 -2.70 1.52
C GLY A 274 3.78 -2.81 0.22
N LEU A 275 4.23 -2.12 -0.82
CA LEU A 275 3.56 -2.09 -2.11
C LEU A 275 4.59 -2.16 -3.24
N ASN A 276 4.41 -3.12 -4.15
CA ASN A 276 5.17 -3.20 -5.39
C ASN A 276 4.70 -2.09 -6.32
N LEU A 277 5.49 -1.03 -6.44
CA LEU A 277 5.13 0.15 -7.21
C LEU A 277 5.87 0.22 -8.54
N ASP A 278 7.20 0.09 -8.51
CA ASP A 278 8.08 0.23 -9.67
C ASP A 278 9.23 -0.80 -9.66
N ASN A 279 9.05 -1.90 -8.97
CA ASN A 279 10.03 -2.98 -8.85
C ASN A 279 9.69 -4.14 -9.81
N GLU A 280 10.71 -4.73 -10.41
CA GLU A 280 10.53 -5.85 -11.34
C GLU A 280 10.16 -7.18 -10.65
N LYS A 281 10.58 -7.36 -9.41
CA LYS A 281 10.42 -8.60 -8.64
C LYS A 281 9.91 -8.29 -7.23
N PRO A 282 9.30 -9.26 -6.52
CA PRO A 282 9.17 -10.71 -6.85
C PRO A 282 8.00 -11.06 -7.77
N THR A 283 7.02 -10.17 -7.97
CA THR A 283 5.84 -10.44 -8.81
C THR A 283 5.68 -9.35 -9.87
N THR A 284 4.52 -8.71 -9.92
CA THR A 284 4.27 -7.51 -10.72
C THR A 284 4.27 -6.27 -9.83
N CYS A 285 4.26 -5.09 -10.44
CA CYS A 285 4.13 -3.82 -9.76
C CYS A 285 3.06 -2.94 -10.43
N LEU A 286 2.63 -1.88 -9.73
CA LEU A 286 1.56 -1.01 -10.23
C LEU A 286 1.95 -0.30 -11.52
N ASN A 287 3.19 0.18 -11.64
CA ASN A 287 3.65 0.88 -12.83
C ASN A 287 3.72 -0.03 -14.06
N ALA A 288 4.14 -1.30 -13.89
CA ALA A 288 4.09 -2.29 -14.98
C ALA A 288 2.65 -2.53 -15.46
N LEU A 289 1.69 -2.69 -14.53
CA LEU A 289 0.28 -2.86 -14.88
C LEU A 289 -0.32 -1.63 -15.58
N LEU A 290 0.13 -0.42 -15.22
CA LEU A 290 -0.28 0.80 -15.93
C LEU A 290 0.31 0.87 -17.33
N GLN A 291 1.55 0.46 -17.52
CA GLN A 291 2.18 0.39 -18.84
C GLN A 291 1.46 -0.60 -19.76
N ASP A 292 0.98 -1.73 -19.23
CA ASP A 292 0.19 -2.70 -19.98
C ASP A 292 -1.18 -2.14 -20.43
N LEU A 293 -1.75 -1.21 -19.65
CA LEU A 293 -3.06 -0.61 -19.92
C LEU A 293 -2.99 0.61 -20.84
N THR A 294 -1.83 1.22 -21.00
CA THR A 294 -1.66 2.46 -21.74
C THR A 294 -0.29 2.52 -22.44
N SER A 295 -0.25 3.10 -23.64
CA SER A 295 1.01 3.39 -24.33
C SER A 295 1.80 4.56 -23.73
N TYR A 296 1.25 5.24 -22.72
CA TYR A 296 1.88 6.39 -22.07
C TYR A 296 2.57 5.93 -20.78
N SER A 297 3.74 6.47 -20.51
CA SER A 297 4.49 6.23 -19.26
C SER A 297 3.92 7.09 -18.11
N HIS A 298 2.67 6.87 -17.74
CA HIS A 298 2.09 7.51 -16.55
C HIS A 298 2.56 6.77 -15.29
N LEU A 299 3.77 7.02 -14.88
CA LEU A 299 4.31 6.41 -13.67
C LEU A 299 3.71 7.07 -12.43
N ILE A 300 3.22 6.24 -11.52
CA ILE A 300 2.90 6.67 -10.16
C ILE A 300 4.22 6.82 -9.40
N ARG A 301 4.46 7.99 -8.82
CA ARG A 301 5.60 8.22 -7.95
C ARG A 301 5.27 7.84 -6.51
N ARG A 302 6.27 7.33 -5.78
CA ARG A 302 6.12 6.92 -4.37
C ARG A 302 5.61 8.06 -3.49
N GLU A 303 6.12 9.24 -3.73
CA GLU A 303 5.82 10.47 -3.00
C GLU A 303 4.36 10.91 -3.17
N GLU A 304 3.88 10.90 -4.40
CA GLU A 304 2.49 11.25 -4.74
C GLU A 304 1.51 10.24 -4.12
N LEU A 305 1.86 8.95 -4.22
CA LEU A 305 1.00 7.89 -3.68
C LEU A 305 0.97 7.92 -2.15
N LEU A 306 2.11 8.19 -1.50
CA LEU A 306 2.17 8.29 -0.04
C LEU A 306 1.35 9.49 0.48
N ALA A 307 1.47 10.64 -0.18
CA ALA A 307 0.69 11.83 0.17
C ALA A 307 -0.82 11.59 -0.03
N ALA A 308 -1.21 10.99 -1.15
CA ALA A 308 -2.60 10.62 -1.42
C ALA A 308 -3.13 9.60 -0.41
N PHE A 309 -2.29 8.60 -0.02
CA PHE A 309 -2.65 7.62 0.98
C PHE A 309 -3.00 8.28 2.33
N PHE A 310 -2.15 9.16 2.85
CA PHE A 310 -2.42 9.80 4.12
C PHE A 310 -3.67 10.69 4.07
N GLY A 311 -3.88 11.41 2.98
CA GLY A 311 -5.11 12.19 2.78
C GLY A 311 -6.37 11.32 2.76
N ARG A 312 -6.34 10.15 2.09
CA ARG A 312 -7.47 9.22 2.09
C ARG A 312 -7.65 8.51 3.44
N PHE A 313 -6.54 8.09 4.05
CA PHE A 313 -6.57 7.41 5.35
C PHE A 313 -7.17 8.30 6.44
N GLU A 314 -6.79 9.57 6.53
CA GLU A 314 -7.30 10.51 7.53
C GLU A 314 -8.83 10.66 7.42
N VAL A 315 -9.37 10.76 6.21
CA VAL A 315 -10.82 10.82 5.96
C VAL A 315 -11.52 9.51 6.35
N LEU A 316 -10.99 8.37 5.91
CA LEU A 316 -11.61 7.07 6.21
C LEU A 316 -11.52 6.72 7.70
N LEU A 317 -10.42 7.09 8.36
CA LEU A 317 -10.25 6.91 9.80
C LEU A 317 -11.28 7.74 10.59
N ASP A 318 -11.52 8.99 10.22
CA ASP A 318 -12.52 9.83 10.86
C ASP A 318 -13.93 9.23 10.74
N ILE A 319 -14.31 8.75 9.56
CA ILE A 319 -15.58 8.03 9.35
C ILE A 319 -15.62 6.77 10.22
N PHE A 320 -14.55 5.97 10.21
CA PHE A 320 -14.47 4.74 10.98
C PHE A 320 -14.62 4.97 12.49
N LEU A 321 -13.93 5.98 13.02
CA LEU A 321 -13.96 6.27 14.45
C LEU A 321 -15.30 6.87 14.92
N ARG A 322 -15.96 7.67 14.08
CA ARG A 322 -17.23 8.33 14.44
C ARG A 322 -18.47 7.50 14.13
N GLN A 323 -18.46 6.76 13.04
CA GLN A 323 -19.65 6.08 12.51
C GLN A 323 -19.53 4.56 12.49
N GLY A 324 -18.32 4.03 12.76
CA GLY A 324 -18.04 2.60 12.71
C GLY A 324 -17.72 2.08 11.29
N PHE A 325 -17.26 0.83 11.23
CA PHE A 325 -16.88 0.19 9.97
C PHE A 325 -18.07 -0.08 9.05
N SER A 326 -19.28 -0.26 9.60
CA SER A 326 -20.50 -0.50 8.82
C SER A 326 -20.75 0.55 7.74
N THR A 327 -20.36 1.80 7.97
CA THR A 327 -20.45 2.88 6.97
C THR A 327 -19.48 2.67 5.80
N LEU A 328 -18.39 1.95 6.02
CA LEU A 328 -17.36 1.67 5.00
C LEU A 328 -17.50 0.29 4.36
N GLU A 329 -18.38 -0.58 4.87
CA GLU A 329 -18.52 -1.96 4.42
C GLU A 329 -18.80 -2.09 2.93
N SER A 330 -19.74 -1.31 2.39
CA SER A 330 -20.07 -1.36 0.97
C SER A 330 -18.84 -1.05 0.12
N LYS A 331 -18.13 0.03 0.44
CA LYS A 331 -16.90 0.41 -0.27
C LYS A 331 -15.82 -0.67 -0.18
N TYR A 332 -15.69 -1.31 0.99
CA TYR A 332 -14.73 -2.38 1.20
C TYR A 332 -15.08 -3.62 0.37
N TYR A 333 -16.36 -4.04 0.38
CA TYR A 333 -16.81 -5.20 -0.37
C TYR A 333 -16.77 -4.99 -1.89
N ASP A 334 -16.92 -3.77 -2.37
CA ASP A 334 -16.74 -3.43 -3.79
C ASP A 334 -15.28 -3.63 -4.25
N LYS A 335 -14.34 -3.57 -3.32
CA LYS A 335 -12.89 -3.69 -3.60
C LYS A 335 -12.29 -5.04 -3.22
N TRP A 336 -12.97 -5.90 -2.46
CA TRP A 336 -12.40 -7.18 -2.07
C TRP A 336 -12.69 -8.32 -3.06
N LEU A 337 -11.96 -9.42 -2.93
CA LEU A 337 -12.05 -10.55 -3.87
C LEU A 337 -13.10 -11.60 -3.51
N HIS A 338 -13.76 -11.50 -2.35
CA HIS A 338 -14.40 -12.66 -1.72
C HIS A 338 -15.92 -12.66 -1.73
N SER A 339 -16.60 -11.61 -2.22
CA SER A 339 -18.07 -11.54 -2.21
C SER A 339 -18.69 -12.73 -2.91
N GLY A 340 -19.48 -13.53 -2.17
CA GLY A 340 -20.18 -14.69 -2.71
C GLY A 340 -19.27 -15.86 -3.12
N GLN A 341 -17.99 -15.82 -2.84
CA GLN A 341 -17.07 -16.90 -3.18
C GLN A 341 -17.43 -18.18 -2.41
N ARG A 342 -17.62 -19.28 -3.13
CA ARG A 342 -17.78 -20.61 -2.55
C ARG A 342 -16.41 -21.23 -2.34
N VAL A 343 -16.13 -21.68 -1.12
CA VAL A 343 -14.83 -22.22 -0.71
C VAL A 343 -15.02 -23.54 0.05
N LEU A 344 -14.03 -24.40 -0.02
CA LEU A 344 -13.97 -25.62 0.76
C LEU A 344 -13.28 -25.32 2.10
N LEU A 345 -13.99 -25.53 3.20
CA LEU A 345 -13.43 -25.46 4.55
C LEU A 345 -12.98 -26.88 4.96
N GLU A 346 -11.66 -27.05 5.06
CA GLU A 346 -11.08 -28.29 5.60
C GLU A 346 -10.94 -28.17 7.13
N GLU A 347 -11.82 -28.84 7.86
CA GLU A 347 -11.70 -29.04 9.31
C GLU A 347 -11.17 -30.46 9.59
N ARG A 348 -10.13 -30.54 10.41
CA ARG A 348 -9.72 -31.85 10.97
C ARG A 348 -10.47 -32.06 12.27
N ASP A 349 -11.30 -33.09 12.29
CA ASP A 349 -11.98 -33.50 13.51
C ASP A 349 -10.95 -33.97 14.56
N GLN A 350 -11.02 -33.39 15.76
CA GLN A 350 -10.16 -33.78 16.89
C GLN A 350 -10.44 -35.19 17.40
N GLN A 351 -11.48 -35.84 16.90
CA GLN A 351 -11.95 -37.17 17.31
C GLN A 351 -11.59 -38.33 16.36
N ASN A 352 -10.62 -38.14 15.44
CA ASN A 352 -10.16 -39.18 14.50
C ASN A 352 -11.19 -39.70 13.46
N LEU A 353 -12.25 -38.98 13.19
CA LEU A 353 -13.27 -39.36 12.20
C LEU A 353 -12.94 -38.92 10.76
N GLY A 354 -11.73 -38.46 10.50
CA GLY A 354 -11.32 -37.99 9.18
C GLY A 354 -11.55 -36.49 8.97
N PRO A 355 -11.03 -35.91 7.88
CA PRO A 355 -11.26 -34.51 7.58
C PRO A 355 -12.73 -34.28 7.23
N SER A 356 -13.42 -33.44 7.98
CA SER A 356 -14.74 -32.94 7.55
C SER A 356 -14.53 -31.78 6.57
N ASN A 357 -14.99 -31.99 5.36
CA ASN A 357 -14.91 -30.97 4.30
C ASN A 357 -16.30 -30.38 4.11
N VAL A 358 -16.42 -29.07 4.38
CA VAL A 358 -17.70 -28.34 4.23
C VAL A 358 -17.54 -27.25 3.19
N PHE A 359 -18.44 -27.21 2.22
CA PHE A 359 -18.52 -26.07 1.31
C PHE A 359 -19.25 -24.91 1.97
N VAL A 360 -18.59 -23.76 2.04
CA VAL A 360 -19.18 -22.56 2.60
C VAL A 360 -19.11 -21.40 1.59
N THR A 361 -20.07 -20.51 1.67
CA THR A 361 -20.13 -19.30 0.85
C THR A 361 -19.76 -18.09 1.71
N VAL A 362 -18.78 -17.32 1.28
CA VAL A 362 -18.34 -16.09 1.96
C VAL A 362 -19.45 -15.03 1.86
N LYS A 363 -19.85 -14.50 3.01
CA LYS A 363 -20.93 -13.50 3.13
C LYS A 363 -20.43 -12.09 3.45
N GLY A 364 -19.29 -11.97 4.17
CA GLY A 364 -18.79 -10.68 4.58
C GLY A 364 -17.82 -10.80 5.75
N LEU A 365 -17.82 -9.80 6.60
CA LEU A 365 -17.04 -9.75 7.84
C LEU A 365 -17.98 -9.75 9.05
N THR A 366 -17.53 -10.32 10.16
CA THR A 366 -18.19 -10.15 11.45
C THR A 366 -17.86 -8.78 12.04
N SER A 367 -18.58 -8.36 13.07
CA SER A 367 -18.27 -7.14 13.82
C SER A 367 -16.88 -7.16 14.47
N SER A 368 -16.31 -8.35 14.67
CA SER A 368 -14.96 -8.56 15.17
C SER A 368 -13.89 -8.61 14.06
N GLY A 369 -14.29 -8.46 12.80
CA GLY A 369 -13.37 -8.47 11.65
C GLY A 369 -12.98 -9.88 11.17
N TYR A 370 -13.69 -10.93 11.58
CA TYR A 370 -13.49 -12.27 11.05
C TYR A 370 -14.24 -12.46 9.74
N LEU A 371 -13.76 -13.36 8.89
CA LEU A 371 -14.48 -13.70 7.67
C LEU A 371 -15.72 -14.51 8.02
N LEU A 372 -16.89 -14.03 7.61
CA LEU A 372 -18.17 -14.69 7.82
C LEU A 372 -18.53 -15.51 6.57
N ALA A 373 -18.81 -16.79 6.77
CA ALA A 373 -19.29 -17.67 5.71
C ALA A 373 -20.48 -18.49 6.19
N THR A 374 -21.26 -19.05 5.26
CA THR A 374 -22.37 -19.96 5.56
C THR A 374 -22.30 -21.17 4.64
N ASP A 375 -22.70 -22.34 5.15
CA ASP A 375 -22.93 -23.52 4.32
C ASP A 375 -24.31 -23.51 3.64
N ASP A 376 -24.63 -24.58 2.93
CA ASP A 376 -25.90 -24.73 2.22
C ASP A 376 -27.12 -24.91 3.18
N GLU A 377 -26.86 -25.25 4.46
CA GLU A 377 -27.84 -25.35 5.54
C GLU A 377 -27.98 -24.03 6.34
N ASN A 378 -27.30 -22.98 5.94
CA ASN A 378 -27.22 -21.69 6.62
C ASN A 378 -26.53 -21.71 8.00
N ASN A 379 -25.75 -22.74 8.32
CA ASN A 379 -24.85 -22.71 9.47
C ASN A 379 -23.76 -21.65 9.25
N LYS A 380 -23.46 -20.90 10.32
CA LYS A 380 -22.49 -19.77 10.25
C LYS A 380 -21.10 -20.24 10.66
N TYR A 381 -20.11 -19.81 9.92
CA TYR A 381 -18.69 -20.06 10.17
C TYR A 381 -17.95 -18.73 10.27
N GLU A 382 -17.21 -18.55 11.37
CA GLU A 382 -16.34 -17.39 11.58
C GLU A 382 -14.88 -17.82 11.45
N LEU A 383 -14.20 -17.31 10.43
CA LEU A 383 -12.84 -17.70 10.08
C LEU A 383 -11.85 -16.63 10.54
N HIS A 384 -10.99 -17.01 11.47
CA HIS A 384 -10.01 -16.12 12.08
C HIS A 384 -8.79 -15.95 11.18
N PRO A 385 -8.28 -14.72 10.98
CA PRO A 385 -7.16 -14.45 10.08
C PRO A 385 -5.85 -15.15 10.48
N ASP A 386 -5.62 -15.35 11.79
CA ASP A 386 -4.42 -16.01 12.28
C ASP A 386 -4.60 -17.52 12.45
N GLY A 387 -5.84 -17.97 12.66
CA GLY A 387 -6.22 -19.39 12.81
C GLY A 387 -6.50 -20.13 11.51
N ASN A 388 -6.63 -19.41 10.37
CA ASN A 388 -6.97 -20.01 9.10
C ASN A 388 -6.02 -19.54 7.98
N SER A 389 -5.74 -20.44 7.04
CA SER A 389 -5.05 -20.14 5.79
C SER A 389 -6.06 -20.14 4.66
N PHE A 390 -6.13 -19.07 3.89
CA PHE A 390 -7.06 -18.93 2.78
C PHE A 390 -6.31 -18.93 1.44
N ASP A 391 -6.39 -20.04 0.71
CA ASP A 391 -5.94 -20.14 -0.67
C ASP A 391 -7.08 -19.69 -1.60
N PHE A 392 -7.06 -18.41 -1.97
CA PHE A 392 -8.08 -17.80 -2.81
C PHE A 392 -8.25 -18.52 -4.16
N PHE A 393 -7.13 -18.89 -4.80
CA PHE A 393 -7.17 -19.47 -6.14
C PHE A 393 -7.71 -20.89 -6.16
N LYS A 394 -7.48 -21.64 -5.08
CA LYS A 394 -8.04 -23.00 -4.93
C LYS A 394 -9.42 -23.00 -4.29
N GLY A 395 -9.90 -21.84 -3.82
CA GLY A 395 -11.15 -21.77 -3.06
C GLY A 395 -11.09 -22.64 -1.79
N LEU A 396 -9.97 -22.64 -1.08
CA LEU A 396 -9.68 -23.54 0.01
C LEU A 396 -9.32 -22.78 1.28
N VAL A 397 -9.99 -23.11 2.38
CA VAL A 397 -9.65 -22.61 3.72
C VAL A 397 -9.21 -23.78 4.59
N ARG A 398 -8.05 -23.64 5.20
CA ARG A 398 -7.48 -24.63 6.13
C ARG A 398 -7.26 -24.00 7.48
N LYS A 399 -7.59 -24.74 8.54
CA LYS A 399 -7.24 -24.38 9.90
C LYS A 399 -5.74 -24.52 10.09
N LYS A 400 -5.07 -23.46 10.56
CA LYS A 400 -3.67 -23.49 10.97
C LYS A 400 -3.60 -24.11 12.34
N PHE A 401 -2.69 -25.05 12.54
CA PHE A 401 -2.35 -25.53 13.87
C PHE A 401 -1.36 -24.54 14.49
N ALA A 402 -1.56 -24.20 15.77
CA ALA A 402 -0.49 -23.64 16.58
C ALA A 402 0.56 -24.73 16.74
N GLU A 403 1.75 -24.52 16.16
CA GLU A 403 2.94 -25.30 16.50
C GLU A 403 3.42 -24.95 17.89
#